data_42b167a1fb73ecc6825a89f4af0fe10a
#
_entry.id   42b167a1fb73ecc6825a89f4af0fe10a
#
_cell.length_a   1.000
_cell.length_b   1.000
_cell.length_c   1.000
_cell.angle_alpha   90.00
_cell.angle_beta   90.00
_cell.angle_gamma   90.00
#
_symmetry.space_group_name_H-M   'P 1'
#
loop_
_entity.id
_entity.type
_entity.pdbx_description
1 polymer ?
#
loop_
_entity_poly.entity_id
_entity_poly.type
_entity_poly.pdbx_seq_one_letter_code
_entity_poly.pdbx_strand_id
1 'polypeptide(L)'
;MLADIVGGGTDSTTRTVEWAIAELMNNPELMSKAQKELSEVVGSNNIVEEFHIPKLKYLEAIIKETLRLYPPAPILIPKSPTESSTIGGYTILKNTRVFINMLAVHRDPCIWDSPMEFRPERFFEDDGNCDFRGNHFHYLPFGSGRRICTGMPLAERMIAYFLASLLHSFNWKLPHREKLDMSETFRMVLRKNTPLVGIPSSRLSHSYLYV
;
A
#
# COMPACT_ATOMS: atom_id res chain seq x y z
N MET A 1 6.98 -8.40 22.78
CA MET A 1 5.55 -8.40 22.36
C MET A 1 5.03 -6.99 22.07
N LEU A 2 4.98 -6.03 23.02
CA LEU A 2 4.48 -4.67 22.71
C LEU A 2 5.36 -3.94 21.67
N ALA A 3 6.68 -4.02 21.81
CA ALA A 3 7.63 -3.44 20.85
C ALA A 3 7.50 -4.04 19.44
N ASP A 4 7.19 -5.32 19.32
CA ASP A 4 7.01 -6.01 18.04
C ASP A 4 5.71 -5.55 17.35
N ILE A 5 4.65 -5.30 18.12
CA ILE A 5 3.38 -4.77 17.60
C ILE A 5 3.57 -3.33 17.10
N VAL A 6 4.22 -2.49 17.91
CA VAL A 6 4.49 -1.09 17.53
C VAL A 6 5.42 -1.05 16.31
N GLY A 7 6.55 -1.77 16.34
CA GLY A 7 7.51 -1.79 15.24
C GLY A 7 6.93 -2.36 13.95
N GLY A 8 6.20 -3.48 14.04
CA GLY A 8 5.57 -4.12 12.87
C GLY A 8 4.41 -3.32 12.28
N GLY A 9 3.63 -2.62 13.11
CA GLY A 9 2.43 -1.90 12.67
C GLY A 9 2.68 -0.47 12.23
N THR A 10 3.75 0.18 12.70
CA THR A 10 3.96 1.62 12.44
C THR A 10 4.71 1.85 11.13
N ASP A 11 5.90 1.25 10.97
CA ASP A 11 6.77 1.57 9.83
C ASP A 11 6.16 1.13 8.50
N SER A 12 5.62 -0.09 8.41
CA SER A 12 4.98 -0.60 7.20
C SER A 12 3.77 0.25 6.76
N THR A 13 2.89 0.59 7.70
CA THR A 13 1.71 1.43 7.45
C THR A 13 2.09 2.82 6.97
N THR A 14 3.05 3.47 7.66
CA THR A 14 3.53 4.81 7.31
C THR A 14 4.14 4.83 5.90
N ARG A 15 4.97 3.82 5.56
CA ARG A 15 5.59 3.74 4.23
C ARG A 15 4.57 3.52 3.12
N THR A 16 3.53 2.71 3.38
CA THR A 16 2.46 2.53 2.40
C THR A 16 1.72 3.84 2.13
N VAL A 17 1.38 4.61 3.16
CA VAL A 17 0.73 5.91 3.00
C VAL A 17 1.66 6.91 2.29
N GLU A 18 2.95 6.94 2.65
CA GLU A 18 3.96 7.79 2.00
C GLU A 18 4.07 7.50 0.50
N TRP A 19 4.15 6.23 0.10
CA TRP A 19 4.21 5.82 -1.30
C TRP A 19 2.92 6.16 -2.05
N ALA A 20 1.74 5.91 -1.46
CA ALA A 20 0.47 6.24 -2.06
C ALA A 20 0.35 7.75 -2.35
N ILE A 21 0.70 8.61 -1.38
CA ILE A 21 0.68 10.05 -1.58
C ILE A 21 1.72 10.48 -2.62
N ALA A 22 2.92 9.89 -2.62
CA ALA A 22 3.95 10.18 -3.60
C ALA A 22 3.50 9.86 -5.02
N GLU A 23 2.90 8.70 -5.25
CA GLU A 23 2.34 8.32 -6.55
C GLU A 23 1.20 9.26 -6.99
N LEU A 24 0.30 9.59 -6.09
CA LEU A 24 -0.78 10.51 -6.39
C LEU A 24 -0.30 11.94 -6.69
N MET A 25 0.76 12.40 -6.01
CA MET A 25 1.39 13.69 -6.33
C MET A 25 2.14 13.68 -7.67
N ASN A 26 2.68 12.52 -8.06
CA ASN A 26 3.32 12.32 -9.35
C ASN A 26 2.30 12.15 -10.50
N ASN A 27 1.05 11.77 -10.18
CA ASN A 27 -0.05 11.53 -11.10
C ASN A 27 -1.30 12.36 -10.72
N PRO A 28 -1.36 13.65 -11.08
CA PRO A 28 -2.44 14.56 -10.64
C PRO A 28 -3.85 14.12 -11.05
N GLU A 29 -3.99 13.38 -12.15
CA GLU A 29 -5.28 12.83 -12.59
C GLU A 29 -5.83 11.79 -11.61
N LEU A 30 -4.97 10.90 -11.12
CA LEU A 30 -5.34 9.89 -10.13
C LEU A 30 -5.66 10.54 -8.78
N MET A 31 -4.90 11.57 -8.38
CA MET A 31 -5.19 12.40 -7.20
C MET A 31 -6.59 13.02 -7.32
N SER A 32 -6.91 13.61 -8.46
CA SER A 32 -8.23 14.23 -8.71
C SER A 32 -9.37 13.21 -8.62
N LYS A 33 -9.20 12.01 -9.19
CA LYS A 33 -10.18 10.92 -9.10
C LYS A 33 -10.43 10.51 -7.63
N ALA A 34 -9.35 10.30 -6.86
CA ALA A 34 -9.44 9.95 -5.45
C ALA A 34 -10.15 11.03 -4.63
N GLN A 35 -9.79 12.29 -4.85
CA GLN A 35 -10.41 13.42 -4.16
C GLN A 35 -11.87 13.63 -4.56
N LYS A 36 -12.24 13.30 -5.80
CA LYS A 36 -13.63 13.33 -6.26
C LYS A 36 -14.45 12.27 -5.53
N GLU A 37 -14.00 11.02 -5.49
CA GLU A 37 -14.67 9.95 -4.72
C GLU A 37 -14.86 10.35 -3.25
N LEU A 38 -13.83 10.88 -2.60
CA LEU A 38 -13.90 11.36 -1.22
C LEU A 38 -14.95 12.48 -1.05
N SER A 39 -15.02 13.41 -1.99
CA SER A 39 -16.03 14.47 -1.95
C SER A 39 -17.46 13.96 -2.11
N GLU A 40 -17.65 12.93 -2.94
CA GLU A 40 -18.97 12.31 -3.19
C GLU A 40 -19.43 11.45 -2.01
N VAL A 41 -18.51 10.73 -1.34
CA VAL A 41 -18.84 9.80 -0.26
C VAL A 41 -18.90 10.48 1.11
N VAL A 42 -17.97 11.39 1.38
CA VAL A 42 -17.82 12.06 2.69
C VAL A 42 -18.52 13.42 2.70
N GLY A 43 -18.39 14.17 1.60
CA GLY A 43 -18.88 15.56 1.49
C GLY A 43 -17.88 16.57 2.04
N SER A 44 -17.87 17.78 1.46
CA SER A 44 -16.90 18.85 1.81
C SER A 44 -17.06 19.44 3.21
N ASN A 45 -18.18 19.17 3.88
CA ASN A 45 -18.52 19.70 5.21
C ASN A 45 -18.32 18.69 6.34
N ASN A 46 -17.76 17.53 6.04
CA ASN A 46 -17.56 16.46 7.00
C ASN A 46 -16.09 16.00 7.02
N ILE A 47 -15.70 15.36 8.11
CA ILE A 47 -14.43 14.61 8.22
C ILE A 47 -14.63 13.16 7.80
N VAL A 48 -13.55 12.46 7.46
CA VAL A 48 -13.61 11.04 7.21
C VAL A 48 -13.87 10.29 8.51
N GLU A 49 -14.81 9.36 8.48
CA GLU A 49 -15.13 8.45 9.57
C GLU A 49 -15.02 7.01 9.09
N GLU A 50 -14.89 6.05 10.03
CA GLU A 50 -14.63 4.64 9.69
C GLU A 50 -15.71 4.04 8.78
N PHE A 51 -16.98 4.44 8.92
CA PHE A 51 -18.08 3.93 8.10
C PHE A 51 -18.06 4.42 6.64
N HIS A 52 -17.24 5.43 6.31
CA HIS A 52 -17.02 5.84 4.93
C HIS A 52 -16.08 4.89 4.18
N ILE A 53 -15.10 4.31 4.88
CA ILE A 53 -14.01 3.53 4.27
C ILE A 53 -14.51 2.41 3.34
N PRO A 54 -15.51 1.58 3.70
CA PRO A 54 -15.98 0.51 2.80
C PRO A 54 -16.61 0.99 1.48
N LYS A 55 -16.93 2.28 1.39
CA LYS A 55 -17.56 2.91 0.22
C LYS A 55 -16.53 3.50 -0.75
N LEU A 56 -15.28 3.67 -0.32
CA LEU A 56 -14.19 4.31 -1.06
C LEU A 56 -13.46 3.27 -1.94
N LYS A 57 -14.07 2.90 -3.05
CA LYS A 57 -13.58 1.83 -3.92
C LYS A 57 -12.32 2.20 -4.70
N TYR A 58 -12.24 3.45 -5.17
CA TYR A 58 -11.06 3.93 -5.87
C TYR A 58 -9.87 4.07 -4.92
N LEU A 59 -10.12 4.52 -3.69
CA LEU A 59 -9.10 4.55 -2.64
C LEU A 59 -8.59 3.13 -2.31
N GLU A 60 -9.48 2.14 -2.23
CA GLU A 60 -9.10 0.73 -2.05
C GLU A 60 -8.17 0.26 -3.17
N ALA A 61 -8.50 0.58 -4.42
CA ALA A 61 -7.68 0.25 -5.58
C ALA A 61 -6.30 0.95 -5.55
N ILE A 62 -6.23 2.21 -5.13
CA ILE A 62 -4.96 2.93 -4.90
C ILE A 62 -4.10 2.19 -3.86
N ILE A 63 -4.68 1.76 -2.76
CA ILE A 63 -3.96 1.03 -1.71
C ILE A 63 -3.44 -0.30 -2.24
N LYS A 64 -4.27 -1.05 -2.97
CA LYS A 64 -3.87 -2.31 -3.60
C LYS A 64 -2.70 -2.12 -4.56
N GLU A 65 -2.77 -1.12 -5.43
CA GLU A 65 -1.71 -0.81 -6.38
C GLU A 65 -0.41 -0.34 -5.68
N THR A 66 -0.55 0.44 -4.62
CA THR A 66 0.61 0.85 -3.80
C THR A 66 1.30 -0.38 -3.19
N LEU A 67 0.55 -1.29 -2.62
CA LEU A 67 1.08 -2.52 -2.00
C LEU A 67 1.64 -3.50 -3.05
N ARG A 68 1.14 -3.47 -4.29
CA ARG A 68 1.71 -4.22 -5.41
C ARG A 68 3.07 -3.65 -5.81
N LEU A 69 3.12 -2.36 -6.09
CA LEU A 69 4.32 -1.73 -6.65
C LEU A 69 5.40 -1.51 -5.58
N TYR A 70 4.98 -1.20 -4.34
CA TYR A 70 5.87 -0.91 -3.21
C TYR A 70 5.53 -1.77 -1.98
N PRO A 71 5.64 -3.11 -2.06
CA PRO A 71 5.35 -3.97 -0.92
C PRO A 71 6.29 -3.66 0.24
N PRO A 72 5.79 -3.40 1.45
CA PRO A 72 6.65 -3.11 2.61
C PRO A 72 7.66 -4.22 2.91
N ALA A 73 7.27 -5.49 2.71
CA ALA A 73 8.13 -6.66 2.87
C ALA A 73 8.42 -7.32 1.50
N PRO A 74 9.34 -6.75 0.68
CA PRO A 74 9.51 -7.15 -0.72
C PRO A 74 10.02 -8.59 -0.91
N ILE A 75 10.70 -9.16 0.08
CA ILE A 75 11.15 -10.56 0.06
C ILE A 75 10.46 -11.41 1.13
N LEU A 76 9.37 -10.92 1.71
CA LEU A 76 8.68 -11.45 2.87
C LEU A 76 9.62 -11.75 4.06
N ILE A 77 9.02 -12.15 5.19
CA ILE A 77 9.81 -12.61 6.33
C ILE A 77 10.33 -14.01 6.04
N PRO A 78 11.64 -14.28 6.30
CA PRO A 78 12.24 -15.57 6.03
C PRO A 78 11.48 -16.72 6.71
N LYS A 79 11.31 -17.81 5.97
CA LYS A 79 10.66 -19.04 6.45
C LYS A 79 11.67 -20.16 6.48
N SER A 80 11.37 -21.18 7.26
CA SER A 80 12.20 -22.39 7.34
C SER A 80 11.28 -23.61 7.31
N PRO A 81 11.47 -24.56 6.38
CA PRO A 81 10.71 -25.79 6.35
C PRO A 81 11.05 -26.67 7.55
N THR A 82 10.04 -27.28 8.14
CA THR A 82 10.18 -28.25 9.26
C THR A 82 10.65 -29.62 8.79
N GLU A 83 10.49 -29.92 7.50
CA GLU A 83 10.93 -31.14 6.83
C GLU A 83 11.50 -30.79 5.46
N SER A 84 12.41 -31.64 4.96
CA SER A 84 12.95 -31.48 3.61
C SER A 84 11.83 -31.70 2.58
N SER A 85 11.79 -30.86 1.54
CA SER A 85 10.76 -30.89 0.50
C SER A 85 11.37 -30.60 -0.87
N THR A 86 10.66 -31.00 -1.94
CA THR A 86 11.08 -30.73 -3.32
C THR A 86 10.11 -29.75 -3.95
N ILE A 87 10.62 -28.63 -4.51
CA ILE A 87 9.85 -27.61 -5.20
C ILE A 87 10.52 -27.35 -6.54
N GLY A 88 9.75 -27.47 -7.65
CA GLY A 88 10.27 -27.23 -8.98
C GLY A 88 11.48 -28.09 -9.38
N GLY A 89 11.61 -29.31 -8.83
CA GLY A 89 12.74 -30.20 -9.04
C GLY A 89 13.95 -29.96 -8.12
N TYR A 90 13.91 -28.92 -7.28
CA TYR A 90 14.99 -28.59 -6.33
C TYR A 90 14.65 -29.11 -4.91
N THR A 91 15.59 -29.77 -4.27
CA THR A 91 15.46 -30.22 -2.88
C THR A 91 15.82 -29.09 -1.92
N ILE A 92 14.85 -28.68 -1.11
CA ILE A 92 15.03 -27.73 -0.02
C ILE A 92 15.15 -28.52 1.28
N LEU A 93 16.31 -28.45 1.91
CA LEU A 93 16.57 -29.19 3.13
C LEU A 93 15.82 -28.57 4.32
N LYS A 94 15.47 -29.41 5.28
CA LYS A 94 14.97 -28.98 6.60
C LYS A 94 15.85 -27.87 7.17
N ASN A 95 15.23 -26.88 7.81
CA ASN A 95 15.88 -25.72 8.42
C ASN A 95 16.60 -24.77 7.45
N THR A 96 16.51 -24.96 6.14
CA THR A 96 17.00 -23.98 5.16
C THR A 96 16.22 -22.68 5.30
N ARG A 97 16.93 -21.54 5.27
CA ARG A 97 16.28 -20.22 5.24
C ARG A 97 15.78 -19.92 3.83
N VAL A 98 14.46 -19.73 3.68
CA VAL A 98 13.79 -19.48 2.39
C VAL A 98 13.22 -18.08 2.39
N PHE A 99 13.53 -17.31 1.36
CA PHE A 99 12.92 -16.01 1.06
C PHE A 99 12.00 -16.15 -0.16
N ILE A 100 10.89 -15.43 -0.16
CA ILE A 100 9.96 -15.34 -1.29
C ILE A 100 10.05 -13.92 -1.84
N ASN A 101 10.54 -13.77 -3.05
CA ASN A 101 10.71 -12.46 -3.69
C ASN A 101 9.37 -11.96 -4.26
N MET A 102 8.54 -11.37 -3.39
CA MET A 102 7.25 -10.81 -3.80
C MET A 102 7.39 -9.58 -4.68
N LEU A 103 8.46 -8.79 -4.51
CA LEU A 103 8.71 -7.65 -5.39
C LEU A 103 8.85 -8.08 -6.84
N ALA A 104 9.57 -9.19 -7.10
CA ALA A 104 9.70 -9.73 -8.44
C ALA A 104 8.35 -10.22 -8.98
N VAL A 105 7.56 -10.93 -8.17
CA VAL A 105 6.22 -11.43 -8.57
C VAL A 105 5.26 -10.28 -8.85
N HIS A 106 5.25 -9.25 -8.01
CA HIS A 106 4.39 -8.08 -8.16
C HIS A 106 4.75 -7.19 -9.36
N ARG A 107 5.97 -7.33 -9.88
CA ARG A 107 6.47 -6.56 -11.04
C ARG A 107 6.78 -7.45 -12.26
N ASP A 108 6.29 -8.68 -12.26
CA ASP A 108 6.52 -9.62 -13.36
C ASP A 108 5.64 -9.26 -14.57
N PRO A 109 6.22 -8.95 -15.75
CA PRO A 109 5.47 -8.63 -16.96
C PRO A 109 4.69 -9.82 -17.54
N CYS A 110 5.00 -11.06 -17.12
CA CYS A 110 4.21 -12.22 -17.47
C CYS A 110 2.88 -12.31 -16.70
N ILE A 111 2.77 -11.56 -15.60
CA ILE A 111 1.61 -11.57 -14.68
C ILE A 111 0.84 -10.26 -14.78
N TRP A 112 1.58 -9.14 -14.82
CA TRP A 112 1.01 -7.79 -14.75
C TRP A 112 1.28 -7.01 -16.04
N ASP A 113 0.23 -6.54 -16.69
CA ASP A 113 0.38 -5.60 -17.80
C ASP A 113 0.98 -4.28 -17.29
N SER A 114 1.98 -3.74 -18.05
CA SER A 114 2.68 -2.52 -17.67
C SER A 114 3.07 -2.50 -16.18
N PRO A 115 3.90 -3.48 -15.70
CA PRO A 115 4.07 -3.78 -14.28
C PRO A 115 4.68 -2.63 -13.47
N MET A 116 5.38 -1.70 -14.11
CA MET A 116 6.01 -0.53 -13.46
C MET A 116 5.12 0.71 -13.46
N GLU A 117 3.98 0.66 -14.15
CA GLU A 117 2.99 1.74 -14.15
C GLU A 117 2.12 1.66 -12.91
N PHE A 118 1.92 2.81 -12.23
CA PHE A 118 0.98 2.94 -11.13
C PHE A 118 -0.44 3.13 -11.69
N ARG A 119 -1.20 2.03 -11.81
CA ARG A 119 -2.54 1.97 -12.42
C ARG A 119 -3.54 1.32 -11.45
N PRO A 120 -4.19 2.08 -10.58
CA PRO A 120 -5.20 1.55 -9.64
C PRO A 120 -6.36 0.84 -10.34
N GLU A 121 -6.71 1.27 -11.56
CA GLU A 121 -7.81 0.73 -12.37
C GLU A 121 -7.68 -0.77 -12.63
N ARG A 122 -6.47 -1.35 -12.63
CA ARG A 122 -6.27 -2.80 -12.79
C ARG A 122 -7.03 -3.64 -11.76
N PHE A 123 -7.26 -3.10 -10.58
CA PHE A 123 -8.01 -3.78 -9.51
C PHE A 123 -9.54 -3.67 -9.64
N PHE A 124 -10.04 -2.91 -10.62
CA PHE A 124 -11.44 -2.95 -11.03
C PHE A 124 -11.67 -3.94 -12.18
N GLU A 125 -10.66 -4.15 -13.04
CA GLU A 125 -10.71 -5.02 -14.20
C GLU A 125 -10.63 -6.52 -13.80
N ASP A 126 -10.11 -6.83 -12.63
CA ASP A 126 -9.86 -8.19 -12.12
C ASP A 126 -11.07 -8.80 -11.36
N ASP A 127 -12.31 -8.39 -11.68
CA ASP A 127 -13.57 -8.88 -11.07
C ASP A 127 -13.52 -8.96 -9.52
N GLY A 128 -12.67 -8.16 -8.87
CA GLY A 128 -12.49 -8.13 -7.42
C GLY A 128 -11.73 -9.33 -6.84
N ASN A 129 -11.07 -10.13 -7.68
CA ASN A 129 -10.37 -11.34 -7.24
C ASN A 129 -9.12 -11.08 -6.41
N CYS A 130 -8.40 -9.98 -6.61
CA CYS A 130 -7.22 -9.64 -5.80
C CYS A 130 -7.62 -9.05 -4.45
N ASP A 131 -7.72 -9.91 -3.43
CA ASP A 131 -7.86 -9.52 -2.04
C ASP A 131 -6.53 -9.67 -1.26
N PHE A 132 -6.53 -9.23 0.00
CA PHE A 132 -5.37 -9.34 0.88
C PHE A 132 -5.24 -10.69 1.60
N ARG A 133 -6.18 -11.62 1.40
CA ARG A 133 -6.32 -12.86 2.19
C ARG A 133 -5.29 -13.94 1.86
N GLY A 134 -4.42 -13.67 0.87
CA GLY A 134 -3.31 -14.56 0.53
C GLY A 134 -3.71 -15.79 -0.30
N ASN A 135 -4.84 -15.70 -1.00
CA ASN A 135 -5.34 -16.77 -1.88
C ASN A 135 -4.84 -16.61 -3.33
N HIS A 136 -4.40 -15.41 -3.70
CA HIS A 136 -3.91 -15.06 -5.04
C HIS A 136 -2.39 -14.97 -5.01
N PHE A 137 -1.69 -16.03 -5.43
CA PHE A 137 -0.22 -16.13 -5.28
C PHE A 137 0.57 -15.10 -6.10
N HIS A 138 -0.05 -14.44 -7.04
CA HIS A 138 0.54 -13.30 -7.77
C HIS A 138 0.41 -11.98 -7.01
N TYR A 139 -0.40 -11.92 -5.93
CA TYR A 139 -0.62 -10.73 -5.12
C TYR A 139 -0.68 -11.06 -3.63
N LEU A 140 0.45 -10.98 -2.94
CA LEU A 140 0.60 -11.38 -1.54
C LEU A 140 1.29 -10.29 -0.68
N PRO A 141 0.75 -9.07 -0.59
CA PRO A 141 1.39 -7.98 0.17
C PRO A 141 1.53 -8.28 1.67
N PHE A 142 0.65 -9.12 2.21
CA PHE A 142 0.67 -9.57 3.60
C PHE A 142 1.13 -11.02 3.77
N GLY A 143 1.65 -11.64 2.70
CA GLY A 143 1.99 -13.06 2.67
C GLY A 143 0.76 -13.97 2.59
N SER A 144 0.91 -15.25 2.93
CA SER A 144 -0.16 -16.25 2.83
C SER A 144 -0.05 -17.37 3.84
N GLY A 145 -1.14 -18.16 3.97
CA GLY A 145 -1.23 -19.38 4.76
C GLY A 145 -1.05 -19.14 6.26
N ARG A 146 -0.51 -20.13 6.98
CA ARG A 146 -0.36 -20.10 8.45
C ARG A 146 0.53 -18.98 8.99
N ARG A 147 1.26 -18.27 8.12
CA ARG A 147 2.19 -17.19 8.46
C ARG A 147 1.81 -15.87 7.77
N ILE A 148 0.55 -15.74 7.37
CA ILE A 148 0.00 -14.46 6.91
C ILE A 148 0.13 -13.41 8.02
N CYS A 149 0.24 -12.14 7.65
CA CYS A 149 0.36 -11.05 8.60
C CYS A 149 -0.84 -11.01 9.55
N THR A 150 -0.58 -11.14 10.85
CA THR A 150 -1.64 -11.07 11.88
C THR A 150 -2.22 -9.68 12.05
N GLY A 151 -1.44 -8.64 11.68
CA GLY A 151 -1.87 -7.24 11.72
C GLY A 151 -2.64 -6.77 10.47
N MET A 152 -2.87 -7.65 9.48
CA MET A 152 -3.50 -7.28 8.21
C MET A 152 -4.82 -6.52 8.39
N PRO A 153 -5.82 -7.00 9.20
CA PRO A 153 -7.09 -6.28 9.32
C PRO A 153 -6.95 -4.88 9.92
N LEU A 154 -5.98 -4.68 10.82
CA LEU A 154 -5.69 -3.37 11.39
C LEU A 154 -4.98 -2.48 10.36
N ALA A 155 -3.98 -3.03 9.64
CA ALA A 155 -3.23 -2.30 8.63
C ALA A 155 -4.13 -1.80 7.50
N GLU A 156 -5.04 -2.64 6.98
CA GLU A 156 -6.02 -2.26 5.96
C GLU A 156 -6.83 -1.02 6.39
N ARG A 157 -7.38 -1.06 7.61
CA ARG A 157 -8.19 0.05 8.14
C ARG A 157 -7.37 1.31 8.37
N MET A 158 -6.19 1.17 8.97
CA MET A 158 -5.33 2.31 9.27
C MET A 158 -4.80 2.99 8.01
N ILE A 159 -4.33 2.22 7.01
CA ILE A 159 -3.86 2.76 5.74
C ILE A 159 -5.00 3.52 5.05
N ALA A 160 -6.17 2.89 4.95
CA ALA A 160 -7.34 3.48 4.30
C ALA A 160 -7.81 4.75 5.02
N TYR A 161 -7.90 4.72 6.35
CA TYR A 161 -8.33 5.86 7.14
C TYR A 161 -7.35 7.05 7.06
N PHE A 162 -6.05 6.78 7.21
CA PHE A 162 -5.04 7.85 7.13
C PHE A 162 -4.96 8.44 5.72
N LEU A 163 -4.94 7.59 4.70
CA LEU A 163 -4.88 8.06 3.32
C LEU A 163 -6.14 8.86 2.95
N ALA A 164 -7.33 8.34 3.29
CA ALA A 164 -8.60 9.06 3.10
C ALA A 164 -8.60 10.43 3.79
N SER A 165 -8.21 10.46 5.07
CA SER A 165 -8.19 11.70 5.86
C SER A 165 -7.24 12.74 5.28
N LEU A 166 -6.03 12.34 4.89
CA LEU A 166 -5.02 13.23 4.31
C LEU A 166 -5.43 13.76 2.94
N LEU A 167 -6.02 12.92 2.08
CA LEU A 167 -6.46 13.32 0.74
C LEU A 167 -7.77 14.11 0.76
N HIS A 168 -8.64 13.85 1.74
CA HIS A 168 -9.90 14.56 1.90
C HIS A 168 -9.70 15.96 2.48
N SER A 169 -8.83 16.07 3.48
CA SER A 169 -8.63 17.33 4.21
C SER A 169 -7.70 18.31 3.50
N PHE A 170 -6.78 17.82 2.65
CA PHE A 170 -5.72 18.67 2.11
C PHE A 170 -5.51 18.48 0.60
N ASN A 171 -5.19 19.60 -0.06
CA ASN A 171 -4.49 19.56 -1.36
C ASN A 171 -2.98 19.59 -1.07
N TRP A 172 -2.23 18.81 -1.84
CA TRP A 172 -0.80 18.61 -1.64
C TRP A 172 0.00 19.22 -2.79
N LYS A 173 1.08 19.92 -2.47
CA LYS A 173 2.03 20.46 -3.44
C LYS A 173 3.46 20.16 -3.01
N LEU A 174 4.36 20.00 -3.97
CA LEU A 174 5.79 19.93 -3.67
C LEU A 174 6.32 21.31 -3.24
N PRO A 175 7.29 21.37 -2.31
CA PRO A 175 7.88 22.63 -1.83
C PRO A 175 8.50 23.48 -2.93
N HIS A 176 9.08 22.82 -3.93
CA HIS A 176 9.70 23.43 -5.08
C HIS A 176 9.17 22.79 -6.36
N ARG A 177 9.39 23.42 -7.53
CA ARG A 177 9.04 22.83 -8.84
C ARG A 177 9.97 21.66 -9.22
N GLU A 178 10.52 20.98 -8.24
CA GLU A 178 11.41 19.85 -8.42
C GLU A 178 10.60 18.59 -8.75
N LYS A 179 11.21 17.74 -9.58
CA LYS A 179 10.64 16.42 -9.86
C LYS A 179 10.74 15.57 -8.60
N LEU A 180 9.65 14.92 -8.24
CA LEU A 180 9.62 14.01 -7.08
C LEU A 180 10.60 12.84 -7.29
N ASP A 181 11.48 12.62 -6.32
CA ASP A 181 12.33 11.43 -6.30
C ASP A 181 11.53 10.20 -5.95
N MET A 182 11.35 9.30 -6.91
CA MET A 182 10.63 8.02 -6.75
C MET A 182 11.60 6.84 -6.54
N SER A 183 12.87 7.11 -6.29
CA SER A 183 13.84 6.05 -6.01
C SER A 183 13.55 5.35 -4.68
N GLU A 184 13.80 4.04 -4.65
CA GLU A 184 13.52 3.18 -3.52
C GLU A 184 14.79 2.66 -2.86
N THR A 185 14.74 2.45 -1.55
CA THR A 185 15.80 1.82 -0.77
C THR A 185 15.22 0.67 0.02
N PHE A 186 15.83 -0.51 -0.13
CA PHE A 186 15.49 -1.66 0.67
C PHE A 186 16.35 -1.73 1.93
N ARG A 187 15.67 -1.78 3.07
CA ARG A 187 16.25 -2.16 4.38
C ARG A 187 15.38 -3.28 4.96
N MET A 188 14.88 -3.13 6.18
CA MET A 188 13.88 -4.06 6.73
C MET A 188 12.51 -3.87 6.07
N VAL A 189 12.19 -2.64 5.67
CA VAL A 189 10.99 -2.26 4.93
C VAL A 189 11.42 -1.50 3.66
N LEU A 190 10.70 -1.70 2.55
CA LEU A 190 10.89 -0.93 1.32
C LEU A 190 10.42 0.51 1.55
N ARG A 191 11.27 1.48 1.30
CA ARG A 191 10.98 2.88 1.54
C ARG A 191 11.54 3.77 0.45
N LYS A 192 11.03 4.98 0.37
CA LYS A 192 11.63 6.03 -0.46
C LYS A 192 13.06 6.32 0.00
N ASN A 193 13.95 6.52 -0.97
CA ASN A 193 15.32 6.93 -0.69
C ASN A 193 15.34 8.34 -0.07
N THR A 194 14.58 9.25 -0.66
CA THR A 194 14.33 10.60 -0.14
C THR A 194 12.92 10.66 0.44
N PRO A 195 12.73 10.99 1.74
CA PRO A 195 11.41 11.12 2.35
C PRO A 195 10.53 12.11 1.60
N LEU A 196 9.22 11.82 1.54
CA LEU A 196 8.25 12.73 0.93
C LEU A 196 8.09 13.99 1.76
N VAL A 197 8.28 15.14 1.13
CA VAL A 197 7.95 16.45 1.70
C VAL A 197 6.85 17.08 0.87
N GLY A 198 5.73 17.39 1.50
CA GLY A 198 4.58 18.01 0.84
C GLY A 198 4.09 19.23 1.61
N ILE A 199 3.63 20.24 0.90
CA ILE A 199 2.98 21.43 1.46
C ILE A 199 1.49 21.22 1.40
N PRO A 200 0.78 21.08 2.55
CA PRO A 200 -0.66 20.98 2.57
C PRO A 200 -1.31 22.35 2.42
N SER A 201 -2.46 22.39 1.76
CA SER A 201 -3.40 23.50 1.81
C SER A 201 -4.80 22.97 2.09
N SER A 202 -5.56 23.68 2.92
CA SER A 202 -6.91 23.29 3.35
C SER A 202 -7.84 23.05 2.18
N ARG A 203 -8.64 22.00 2.24
CA ARG A 203 -9.59 21.59 1.21
C ARG A 203 -11.03 21.60 1.70
N LEU A 204 -11.27 21.39 3.00
CA LEU A 204 -12.59 21.40 3.61
C LEU A 204 -13.15 22.82 3.74
N SER A 205 -14.48 22.93 3.72
CA SER A 205 -15.19 24.22 3.67
C SER A 205 -15.03 25.06 4.92
N HIS A 206 -14.77 24.44 6.07
CA HIS A 206 -14.78 25.13 7.36
C HIS A 206 -13.52 24.81 8.19
N SER A 207 -12.94 25.85 8.79
CA SER A 207 -11.70 25.73 9.60
C SER A 207 -11.90 24.88 10.86
N TYR A 208 -13.10 24.82 11.44
CA TYR A 208 -13.39 24.00 12.61
C TYR A 208 -13.26 22.49 12.37
N LEU A 209 -13.24 22.04 11.09
CA LEU A 209 -13.05 20.63 10.73
C LEU A 209 -11.59 20.16 10.84
N TYR A 210 -10.67 21.07 11.14
CA TYR A 210 -9.23 20.81 11.31
C TYR A 210 -8.77 20.83 12.78
N VAL A 211 -9.71 20.94 13.73
CA VAL A 211 -9.44 21.04 15.17
C VAL A 211 -9.72 19.70 15.86
#